data_03d119611e2d6eba02bd4603f36014a7
#
_entry.id   03d119611e2d6eba02bd4603f36014a7
#
_cell.length_a   1.000
_cell.length_b   1.000
_cell.length_c   1.000
_cell.angle_alpha   90.00
_cell.angle_beta   90.00
_cell.angle_gamma   90.00
#
_symmetry.space_group_name_H-M   'P 1'
#
loop_
_entity.id
_entity.type
_entity.pdbx_description
1 polymer ?
#
loop_
_entity_poly.entity_id
_entity_poly.type
_entity_poly.pdbx_seq_one_letter_code
_entity_poly.pdbx_strand_id
1 'polypeptide(L)'
;MNAPQSKVAENDPKPGQCLVGKPVYRKEDDRLLRGGGLFVDDAQFPRQLEMAIARCPFPSARIRSIDTSAAKAIPGVIDILTGFDIVAISDPLTVLRPVPGAPKLPYYALAVDRGVHEGHAVASIVATSRAVAEDALEQLEIDYEPLPHITDTCELLDPSAVVVHDEILKDNLMASN
;
A
#
# COMPACT_ATOMS: atom_id res chain seq x y z
N MET A 1 -36.55 -13.30 -2.74
CA MET A 1 -35.88 -14.42 -2.08
C MET A 1 -35.67 -14.05 -0.62
N ASN A 2 -36.40 -14.71 0.29
CA ASN A 2 -36.24 -14.46 1.73
C ASN A 2 -34.88 -15.05 2.16
N ALA A 3 -34.00 -14.19 2.68
CA ALA A 3 -32.78 -14.65 3.34
C ALA A 3 -33.19 -15.60 4.49
N PRO A 4 -32.51 -16.76 4.66
CA PRO A 4 -32.78 -17.63 5.77
C PRO A 4 -32.50 -16.88 7.07
N GLN A 5 -33.53 -16.74 7.92
CA GLN A 5 -33.38 -16.18 9.25
C GLN A 5 -32.35 -17.05 9.98
N SER A 6 -31.21 -16.47 10.32
CA SER A 6 -30.19 -17.10 11.17
C SER A 6 -30.91 -17.48 12.47
N LYS A 7 -30.90 -18.76 12.84
CA LYS A 7 -31.19 -19.15 14.21
C LYS A 7 -30.15 -18.47 15.06
N VAL A 8 -30.53 -17.36 15.72
CA VAL A 8 -29.71 -16.70 16.74
C VAL A 8 -29.30 -17.79 17.70
N ALA A 9 -28.01 -17.98 17.86
CA ALA A 9 -27.48 -19.12 18.58
C ALA A 9 -28.01 -19.07 20.03
N GLU A 10 -28.43 -20.20 20.56
CA GLU A 10 -28.78 -20.44 21.96
C GLU A 10 -27.68 -20.00 22.96
N ASN A 11 -26.55 -19.57 22.46
CA ASN A 11 -25.33 -19.16 23.17
C ASN A 11 -25.13 -17.65 23.29
N ASP A 12 -26.06 -16.81 22.84
CA ASP A 12 -25.97 -15.36 23.10
C ASP A 12 -26.00 -15.08 24.60
N PRO A 13 -25.04 -14.31 25.13
CA PRO A 13 -24.97 -14.04 26.57
C PRO A 13 -26.23 -13.30 27.04
N LYS A 14 -26.88 -13.85 28.06
CA LYS A 14 -28.05 -13.20 28.68
C LYS A 14 -27.62 -11.96 29.45
N PRO A 15 -28.49 -10.92 29.55
CA PRO A 15 -28.20 -9.74 30.37
C PRO A 15 -27.81 -10.14 31.80
N GLY A 16 -26.67 -9.60 32.29
CA GLY A 16 -26.14 -9.90 33.63
C GLY A 16 -25.27 -11.16 33.73
N GLN A 17 -25.04 -11.90 32.62
CA GLN A 17 -24.17 -13.08 32.63
C GLN A 17 -22.69 -12.67 32.63
N CYS A 18 -21.89 -13.20 33.55
CA CYS A 18 -20.43 -13.06 33.53
C CYS A 18 -19.84 -13.84 32.36
N LEU A 19 -19.12 -13.19 31.47
CA LEU A 19 -18.49 -13.77 30.28
C LEU A 19 -17.04 -14.17 30.52
N VAL A 20 -16.44 -13.76 31.61
CA VAL A 20 -15.04 -14.08 31.94
C VAL A 20 -14.86 -15.60 32.06
N GLY A 21 -13.94 -16.16 31.30
CA GLY A 21 -13.65 -17.59 31.29
C GLY A 21 -14.65 -18.46 30.50
N LYS A 22 -15.61 -17.87 29.75
CA LYS A 22 -16.54 -18.60 28.89
C LYS A 22 -16.21 -18.39 27.42
N PRO A 23 -16.37 -19.42 26.57
CA PRO A 23 -16.26 -19.26 25.15
C PRO A 23 -17.45 -18.41 24.64
N VAL A 24 -17.16 -17.31 23.99
CA VAL A 24 -18.15 -16.46 23.33
C VAL A 24 -17.90 -16.54 21.83
N TYR A 25 -18.93 -16.99 21.09
CA TYR A 25 -18.86 -17.04 19.63
C TYR A 25 -18.99 -15.63 19.03
N ARG A 26 -18.22 -15.36 18.00
CA ARG A 26 -18.38 -14.13 17.21
C ARG A 26 -19.67 -14.21 16.40
N LYS A 27 -20.41 -13.11 16.29
CA LYS A 27 -21.68 -13.06 15.54
C LYS A 27 -21.49 -13.37 14.04
N GLU A 28 -20.29 -13.11 13.53
CA GLU A 28 -19.94 -13.33 12.13
C GLU A 28 -19.53 -14.79 11.82
N ASP A 29 -19.16 -15.60 12.82
CA ASP A 29 -18.55 -16.92 12.60
C ASP A 29 -19.46 -17.83 11.75
N ASP A 30 -20.76 -17.86 12.02
CA ASP A 30 -21.71 -18.69 11.25
C ASP A 30 -21.73 -18.31 9.76
N ARG A 31 -21.73 -17.03 9.45
CA ARG A 31 -21.72 -16.53 8.07
C ARG A 31 -20.37 -16.81 7.39
N LEU A 32 -19.26 -16.59 8.09
CA LEU A 32 -17.91 -16.79 7.55
C LEU A 32 -17.62 -18.27 7.30
N LEU A 33 -17.99 -19.15 8.24
CA LEU A 33 -17.80 -20.60 8.11
C LEU A 33 -18.62 -21.22 6.97
N ARG A 34 -19.72 -20.58 6.56
CA ARG A 34 -20.55 -21.01 5.43
C ARG A 34 -20.16 -20.37 4.10
N GLY A 35 -19.04 -19.65 4.03
CA GLY A 35 -18.61 -18.95 2.83
C GLY A 35 -19.46 -17.70 2.49
N GLY A 36 -20.29 -17.22 3.42
CA GLY A 36 -21.11 -16.01 3.25
C GLY A 36 -20.40 -14.73 3.63
N GLY A 37 -19.08 -14.77 3.81
CA GLY A 37 -18.25 -13.58 4.01
C GLY A 37 -18.27 -12.70 2.76
N LEU A 38 -18.15 -11.40 2.95
CA LEU A 38 -17.90 -10.44 1.88
C LEU A 38 -16.76 -9.53 2.34
N PHE A 39 -15.61 -9.68 1.69
CA PHE A 39 -14.43 -8.85 1.90
C PHE A 39 -14.32 -7.83 0.76
N VAL A 40 -13.39 -6.90 0.88
CA VAL A 40 -13.21 -5.84 -0.14
C VAL A 40 -12.91 -6.43 -1.52
N ASP A 41 -12.09 -7.47 -1.59
CA ASP A 41 -11.74 -8.17 -2.83
C ASP A 41 -12.91 -8.95 -3.47
N ASP A 42 -13.94 -9.29 -2.69
CA ASP A 42 -15.14 -9.98 -3.19
C ASP A 42 -16.16 -9.00 -3.78
N ALA A 43 -16.00 -7.69 -3.50
CA ALA A 43 -16.92 -6.66 -3.98
C ALA A 43 -16.66 -6.37 -5.46
N GLN A 44 -17.67 -6.62 -6.31
CA GLN A 44 -17.59 -6.35 -7.73
C GLN A 44 -18.63 -5.29 -8.12
N PHE A 45 -18.17 -4.31 -8.90
CA PHE A 45 -19.00 -3.22 -9.41
C PHE A 45 -19.07 -3.23 -10.93
N PRO A 46 -20.19 -2.83 -11.53
CA PRO A 46 -20.28 -2.66 -12.97
C PRO A 46 -19.20 -1.70 -13.48
N ARG A 47 -18.44 -2.12 -14.51
CA ARG A 47 -17.34 -1.36 -15.11
C ARG A 47 -16.17 -1.10 -14.17
N GLN A 48 -16.00 -1.93 -13.15
CA GLN A 48 -14.81 -1.94 -12.31
C GLN A 48 -13.56 -2.17 -13.17
N LEU A 49 -12.50 -1.47 -12.85
CA LEU A 49 -11.17 -1.70 -13.38
C LEU A 49 -10.29 -2.28 -12.26
N GLU A 50 -9.29 -3.01 -12.65
CA GLU A 50 -8.32 -3.62 -11.74
C GLU A 50 -6.99 -2.88 -11.82
N MET A 51 -6.26 -2.88 -10.71
CA MET A 51 -5.00 -2.17 -10.61
C MET A 51 -3.90 -3.10 -10.11
N ALA A 52 -2.74 -3.06 -10.78
CA ALA A 52 -1.49 -3.65 -10.31
C ALA A 52 -0.45 -2.56 -10.03
N ILE A 53 0.40 -2.78 -9.03
CA ILE A 53 1.38 -1.78 -8.58
C ILE A 53 2.79 -2.33 -8.72
N ALA A 54 3.62 -1.66 -9.52
CA ALA A 54 5.05 -1.87 -9.56
C ALA A 54 5.70 -1.36 -8.27
N ARG A 55 6.53 -2.19 -7.64
CA ARG A 55 7.18 -1.87 -6.36
C ARG A 55 8.69 -1.88 -6.50
N CYS A 56 9.34 -0.95 -5.83
CA CYS A 56 10.81 -0.90 -5.77
C CYS A 56 11.35 -2.16 -5.07
N PRO A 57 12.27 -2.91 -5.70
CA PRO A 57 12.86 -4.09 -5.09
C PRO A 57 14.07 -3.79 -4.18
N PHE A 58 14.44 -2.52 -4.06
CA PHE A 58 15.62 -2.08 -3.31
C PHE A 58 15.23 -1.32 -2.04
N PRO A 59 16.00 -1.42 -0.97
CA PRO A 59 15.81 -0.62 0.24
C PRO A 59 15.94 0.88 -0.01
N SER A 60 16.80 1.28 -0.94
CA SER A 60 16.93 2.65 -1.43
C SER A 60 17.46 2.61 -2.86
N ALA A 61 16.78 3.28 -3.78
CA ALA A 61 17.22 3.37 -5.16
C ALA A 61 16.69 4.63 -5.83
N ARG A 62 17.49 5.23 -6.69
CA ARG A 62 17.04 6.27 -7.60
C ARG A 62 16.33 5.62 -8.79
N ILE A 63 15.23 6.19 -9.21
CA ILE A 63 14.49 5.79 -10.41
C ILE A 63 15.05 6.64 -11.56
N ARG A 64 15.83 6.03 -12.45
CA ARG A 64 16.44 6.74 -13.59
C ARG A 64 15.45 6.92 -14.73
N SER A 65 14.69 5.87 -15.02
CA SER A 65 13.65 5.90 -16.06
C SER A 65 12.60 4.83 -15.82
N ILE A 66 11.41 5.06 -16.36
CA ILE A 66 10.31 4.09 -16.40
C ILE A 66 9.83 4.07 -17.85
N ASP A 67 10.06 2.98 -18.58
CA ASP A 67 9.48 2.78 -19.89
C ASP A 67 8.16 2.00 -19.76
N THR A 68 7.08 2.66 -20.12
CA THR A 68 5.72 2.12 -20.07
C THR A 68 5.21 1.69 -21.44
N SER A 69 6.02 1.81 -22.49
CA SER A 69 5.58 1.67 -23.90
C SER A 69 5.06 0.28 -24.19
N ALA A 70 5.80 -0.75 -23.79
CA ALA A 70 5.41 -2.15 -24.01
C ALA A 70 4.16 -2.50 -23.20
N ALA A 71 4.10 -2.09 -21.95
CA ALA A 71 2.95 -2.33 -21.06
C ALA A 71 1.68 -1.63 -21.58
N LYS A 72 1.78 -0.39 -22.05
CA LYS A 72 0.64 0.35 -22.67
C LYS A 72 0.12 -0.28 -23.95
N ALA A 73 0.93 -1.05 -24.66
CA ALA A 73 0.52 -1.73 -25.90
C ALA A 73 -0.34 -2.97 -25.67
N ILE A 74 -0.43 -3.47 -24.42
CA ILE A 74 -1.20 -4.67 -24.09
C ILE A 74 -2.71 -4.37 -24.17
N PRO A 75 -3.48 -5.15 -24.97
CA PRO A 75 -4.92 -4.96 -25.05
C PRO A 75 -5.61 -5.13 -23.70
N GLY A 76 -6.38 -4.14 -23.28
CA GLY A 76 -7.08 -4.15 -21.99
C GLY A 76 -6.40 -3.30 -20.91
N VAL A 77 -5.17 -2.83 -21.14
CA VAL A 77 -4.57 -1.77 -20.33
C VAL A 77 -5.27 -0.45 -20.65
N ILE A 78 -5.72 0.24 -19.61
CA ILE A 78 -6.45 1.51 -19.74
C ILE A 78 -5.51 2.68 -19.56
N ASP A 79 -4.67 2.64 -18.50
CA ASP A 79 -3.67 3.67 -18.24
C ASP A 79 -2.56 3.15 -17.33
N ILE A 80 -1.43 3.87 -17.32
CA ILE A 80 -0.30 3.64 -16.43
C ILE A 80 0.11 4.99 -15.86
N LEU A 81 0.10 5.09 -14.53
CA LEU A 81 0.50 6.28 -13.79
C LEU A 81 1.85 6.04 -13.13
N THR A 82 2.72 7.03 -13.23
CA THR A 82 4.02 7.10 -12.58
C THR A 82 4.03 8.15 -11.48
N GLY A 83 5.11 8.25 -10.70
CA GLY A 83 5.26 9.29 -9.70
C GLY A 83 5.14 10.71 -10.28
N PHE A 84 5.62 10.95 -11.51
CA PHE A 84 5.50 12.26 -12.17
C PHE A 84 4.04 12.61 -12.49
N ASP A 85 3.25 11.63 -12.90
CA ASP A 85 1.82 11.84 -13.18
C ASP A 85 1.07 12.16 -11.87
N ILE A 86 1.41 11.48 -10.76
CA ILE A 86 0.79 11.72 -9.46
C ILE A 86 1.09 13.11 -8.93
N VAL A 87 2.32 13.61 -9.06
CA VAL A 87 2.66 14.99 -8.65
C VAL A 87 1.82 16.03 -9.39
N ALA A 88 1.47 15.77 -10.64
CA ALA A 88 0.66 16.69 -11.44
C ALA A 88 -0.82 16.77 -11.02
N ILE A 89 -1.34 15.72 -10.34
CA ILE A 89 -2.77 15.59 -10.03
C ILE A 89 -3.10 15.49 -8.53
N SER A 90 -2.09 15.36 -7.66
CA SER A 90 -2.32 15.23 -6.21
C SER A 90 -1.28 15.97 -5.39
N ASP A 91 -1.65 16.33 -4.17
CA ASP A 91 -0.72 16.81 -3.15
C ASP A 91 -0.01 15.64 -2.45
N PRO A 92 1.13 15.88 -1.79
CA PRO A 92 1.77 14.89 -0.93
C PRO A 92 0.84 14.40 0.17
N LEU A 93 0.99 13.15 0.57
CA LEU A 93 0.23 12.55 1.67
C LEU A 93 0.47 13.34 2.96
N THR A 94 -0.61 13.69 3.64
CA THR A 94 -0.56 14.46 4.88
C THR A 94 -0.33 13.55 6.08
N VAL A 95 0.65 13.89 6.91
CA VAL A 95 0.84 13.23 8.21
C VAL A 95 -0.28 13.64 9.16
N LEU A 96 -1.07 12.68 9.63
CA LEU A 96 -2.23 12.93 10.52
C LEU A 96 -1.84 13.51 11.88
N ARG A 97 -0.63 13.19 12.37
CA ARG A 97 -0.09 13.69 13.65
C ARG A 97 1.33 14.21 13.43
N PRO A 98 1.48 15.42 12.92
CA PRO A 98 2.80 16.00 12.73
C PRO A 98 3.48 16.20 14.08
N VAL A 99 4.77 15.85 14.14
CA VAL A 99 5.60 16.18 15.30
C VAL A 99 5.99 17.65 15.19
N PRO A 100 5.79 18.48 16.25
CA PRO A 100 6.19 19.88 16.21
C PRO A 100 7.69 20.03 15.89
N GLY A 101 8.02 20.92 14.93
CA GLY A 101 9.40 21.15 14.49
C GLY A 101 9.96 20.12 13.50
N ALA A 102 9.26 19.01 13.23
CA ALA A 102 9.70 18.06 12.20
C ALA A 102 9.54 18.67 10.79
N PRO A 103 10.52 18.48 9.90
CA PRO A 103 10.40 18.89 8.51
C PRO A 103 9.31 18.08 7.80
N LYS A 104 8.69 18.70 6.79
CA LYS A 104 7.73 18.02 5.93
C LYS A 104 8.47 17.22 4.86
N LEU A 105 8.30 15.92 4.87
CA LEU A 105 8.77 15.06 3.78
C LEU A 105 7.67 14.93 2.73
N PRO A 106 7.91 15.28 1.46
CA PRO A 106 6.92 15.13 0.40
C PRO A 106 6.82 13.65 0.02
N TYR A 107 5.86 12.95 0.61
CA TYR A 107 5.59 11.54 0.32
C TYR A 107 4.33 11.43 -0.53
N TYR A 108 4.48 10.98 -1.77
CA TYR A 108 3.37 10.78 -2.70
C TYR A 108 2.90 9.33 -2.70
N ALA A 109 1.76 9.07 -3.33
CA ALA A 109 1.23 7.70 -3.47
C ALA A 109 2.13 6.79 -4.31
N LEU A 110 2.88 7.37 -5.26
CA LEU A 110 3.93 6.70 -6.02
C LEU A 110 5.25 7.46 -5.85
N ALA A 111 6.35 6.72 -5.82
CA ALA A 111 7.70 7.29 -5.79
C ALA A 111 7.96 8.12 -7.05
N VAL A 112 8.49 9.33 -6.88
CA VAL A 112 8.72 10.25 -8.00
C VAL A 112 10.06 9.95 -8.65
N ASP A 113 11.14 10.11 -7.90
CA ASP A 113 12.53 9.98 -8.37
C ASP A 113 13.33 8.97 -7.55
N ARG A 114 12.82 8.56 -6.38
CA ARG A 114 13.52 7.69 -5.45
C ARG A 114 12.59 6.75 -4.70
N GLY A 115 12.90 5.45 -4.73
CA GLY A 115 12.37 4.48 -3.79
C GLY A 115 13.13 4.56 -2.47
N VAL A 116 12.46 4.84 -1.37
CA VAL A 116 13.08 5.04 -0.04
C VAL A 116 12.95 3.83 0.88
N HIS A 117 12.25 2.80 0.44
CA HIS A 117 12.17 1.49 1.11
C HIS A 117 11.80 0.41 0.10
N GLU A 118 12.14 -0.83 0.42
CA GLU A 118 11.69 -1.99 -0.34
C GLU A 118 10.14 -2.05 -0.35
N GLY A 119 9.57 -2.32 -1.51
CA GLY A 119 8.12 -2.32 -1.68
C GLY A 119 7.47 -0.95 -1.90
N HIS A 120 8.25 0.15 -1.94
CA HIS A 120 7.72 1.48 -2.28
C HIS A 120 7.04 1.43 -3.65
N ALA A 121 5.79 1.88 -3.74
CA ALA A 121 5.04 1.92 -4.99
C ALA A 121 5.70 2.90 -5.97
N VAL A 122 5.93 2.47 -7.22
CA VAL A 122 6.65 3.26 -8.24
C VAL A 122 5.77 3.60 -9.43
N ALA A 123 4.96 2.65 -9.87
CA ALA A 123 4.00 2.87 -10.93
C ALA A 123 2.73 2.06 -10.65
N SER A 124 1.60 2.51 -11.16
CA SER A 124 0.33 1.78 -11.12
C SER A 124 -0.20 1.56 -12.51
N ILE A 125 -0.65 0.34 -12.79
CA ILE A 125 -1.25 -0.05 -14.05
C ILE A 125 -2.73 -0.29 -13.81
N VAL A 126 -3.59 0.34 -14.59
CA VAL A 126 -5.04 0.16 -14.56
C VAL A 126 -5.47 -0.60 -15.82
N ALA A 127 -6.20 -1.69 -15.64
CA ALA A 127 -6.63 -2.56 -16.73
C ALA A 127 -8.06 -3.08 -16.53
N THR A 128 -8.59 -3.72 -17.58
CA THR A 128 -9.94 -4.30 -17.59
C THR A 128 -10.08 -5.57 -16.74
N SER A 129 -8.94 -6.20 -16.38
CA SER A 129 -8.90 -7.36 -15.48
C SER A 129 -7.57 -7.39 -14.74
N ARG A 130 -7.56 -8.10 -13.60
CA ARG A 130 -6.37 -8.28 -12.79
C ARG A 130 -5.24 -9.00 -13.56
N ALA A 131 -5.57 -10.05 -14.31
CA ALA A 131 -4.58 -10.77 -15.11
C ALA A 131 -3.89 -9.84 -16.13
N VAL A 132 -4.67 -9.00 -16.85
CA VAL A 132 -4.10 -8.03 -17.79
C VAL A 132 -3.21 -7.01 -17.08
N ALA A 133 -3.60 -6.55 -15.88
CA ALA A 133 -2.79 -5.60 -15.11
C ALA A 133 -1.47 -6.24 -14.64
N GLU A 134 -1.50 -7.51 -14.22
CA GLU A 134 -0.31 -8.27 -13.78
C GLU A 134 0.60 -8.61 -14.98
N ASP A 135 0.07 -9.02 -16.12
CA ASP A 135 0.83 -9.25 -17.35
C ASP A 135 1.52 -7.96 -17.83
N ALA A 136 0.82 -6.83 -17.75
CA ALA A 136 1.38 -5.54 -18.11
C ALA A 136 2.46 -5.07 -17.13
N LEU A 137 2.38 -5.47 -15.86
CA LEU A 137 3.41 -5.18 -14.87
C LEU A 137 4.75 -5.83 -15.25
N GLU A 138 4.74 -7.04 -15.82
CA GLU A 138 5.94 -7.75 -16.27
C GLU A 138 6.60 -7.09 -17.50
N GLN A 139 5.88 -6.23 -18.21
CA GLN A 139 6.38 -5.49 -19.38
C GLN A 139 6.85 -4.06 -19.05
N LEU A 140 6.81 -3.67 -17.76
CA LEU A 140 7.40 -2.41 -17.33
C LEU A 140 8.92 -2.54 -17.24
N GLU A 141 9.63 -1.65 -17.92
CA GLU A 141 11.08 -1.54 -17.78
C GLU A 141 11.42 -0.35 -16.87
N ILE A 142 11.94 -0.64 -15.68
CA ILE A 142 12.32 0.38 -14.70
C ILE A 142 13.82 0.29 -14.45
N ASP A 143 14.54 1.37 -14.78
CA ASP A 143 15.98 1.49 -14.51
C ASP A 143 16.19 2.06 -13.10
N TYR A 144 16.74 1.23 -12.22
CA TYR A 144 17.07 1.59 -10.84
C TYR A 144 18.57 1.73 -10.66
N GLU A 145 18.96 2.78 -9.98
CA GLU A 145 20.31 2.96 -9.41
C GLU A 145 20.25 2.69 -7.91
N PRO A 146 20.72 1.52 -7.42
CA PRO A 146 20.79 1.27 -5.98
C PRO A 146 21.62 2.32 -5.26
N LEU A 147 21.10 2.80 -4.13
CA LEU A 147 21.76 3.79 -3.29
C LEU A 147 22.19 3.17 -1.96
N PRO A 148 23.17 3.78 -1.27
CA PRO A 148 23.49 3.43 0.10
C PRO A 148 22.22 3.48 0.95
N HIS A 149 22.07 2.51 1.85
CA HIS A 149 20.87 2.36 2.66
C HIS A 149 21.23 1.88 4.07
N ILE A 150 20.28 2.01 4.99
CA ILE A 150 20.38 1.52 6.35
C ILE A 150 19.17 0.63 6.62
N THR A 151 19.40 -0.53 7.25
CA THR A 151 18.35 -1.51 7.57
C THR A 151 18.25 -1.79 9.06
N ASP A 152 19.30 -1.47 9.83
CA ASP A 152 19.28 -1.61 11.29
C ASP A 152 18.90 -0.27 11.93
N THR A 153 17.82 -0.29 12.70
CA THR A 153 17.36 0.89 13.45
C THR A 153 18.35 1.36 14.53
N CYS A 154 19.21 0.48 15.03
CA CYS A 154 20.24 0.85 16.00
C CYS A 154 21.34 1.72 15.41
N GLU A 155 21.57 1.59 14.12
CA GLU A 155 22.60 2.36 13.40
C GLU A 155 22.11 3.74 12.94
N LEU A 156 20.79 3.99 12.97
CA LEU A 156 20.20 5.24 12.46
C LEU A 156 20.72 6.52 13.11
N LEU A 157 21.12 6.45 14.37
CA LEU A 157 21.62 7.61 15.12
C LEU A 157 23.16 7.70 15.13
N ASP A 158 23.85 6.79 14.48
CA ASP A 158 25.30 6.89 14.31
C ASP A 158 25.63 8.10 13.42
N PRO A 159 26.59 8.96 13.82
CA PRO A 159 26.99 10.11 13.01
C PRO A 159 27.52 9.76 11.60
N SER A 160 27.96 8.51 11.40
CA SER A 160 28.41 8.00 10.09
C SER A 160 27.30 7.30 9.29
N ALA A 161 26.09 7.19 9.84
CA ALA A 161 24.97 6.53 9.18
C ALA A 161 24.55 7.26 7.89
N VAL A 162 24.11 6.49 6.92
CA VAL A 162 23.50 7.04 5.71
C VAL A 162 22.25 7.82 6.06
N VAL A 163 22.12 9.05 5.59
CA VAL A 163 20.91 9.86 5.76
C VAL A 163 19.88 9.45 4.72
N VAL A 164 18.73 8.96 5.16
CA VAL A 164 17.68 8.41 4.27
C VAL A 164 17.06 9.49 3.37
N HIS A 165 16.86 10.68 3.92
CA HIS A 165 16.29 11.85 3.22
C HIS A 165 17.30 12.98 3.17
N ASP A 166 18.45 12.75 2.57
CA ASP A 166 19.59 13.67 2.49
C ASP A 166 19.31 14.97 1.75
N GLU A 167 18.25 15.02 0.92
CA GLU A 167 17.80 16.25 0.27
C GLU A 167 17.17 17.26 1.26
N ILE A 168 16.65 16.76 2.40
CA ILE A 168 15.86 17.58 3.35
C ILE A 168 16.49 17.57 4.75
N LEU A 169 17.07 16.44 5.15
CA LEU A 169 17.62 16.21 6.47
C LEU A 169 19.14 16.25 6.47
N LYS A 170 19.75 16.69 7.57
CA LYS A 170 21.19 16.63 7.80
C LYS A 170 21.62 15.33 8.48
N ASP A 171 20.71 14.72 9.19
CA ASP A 171 20.83 13.42 9.87
C ASP A 171 19.47 12.71 9.88
N ASN A 172 19.39 11.51 10.45
CA ASN A 172 18.15 10.74 10.48
C ASN A 172 17.20 11.15 11.61
N LEU A 173 17.52 12.17 12.40
CA LEU A 173 16.68 12.65 13.49
C LEU A 173 15.66 13.66 12.98
N MET A 174 14.40 13.25 12.92
CA MET A 174 13.32 14.15 12.47
C MET A 174 12.82 15.09 13.54
N ALA A 175 12.83 14.67 14.80
CA ALA A 175 12.47 15.50 15.96
C ALA A 175 12.96 14.85 17.26
N SER A 176 13.25 15.68 18.25
CA SER A 176 13.55 15.25 19.63
C SER A 176 12.63 15.98 20.60
N ASN A 177 12.15 15.31 21.63
CA ASN A 177 11.41 15.89 22.75
C ASN A 177 12.35 16.21 23.91
#